data_78b31fc56380d340889922b63a79b77b
#
_entry.id   78b31fc56380d340889922b63a79b77b
#
_cell.length_a   1.000
_cell.length_b   1.000
_cell.length_c   1.000
_cell.angle_alpha   90.00
_cell.angle_beta   90.00
_cell.angle_gamma   90.00
#
_symmetry.space_group_name_H-M   'P 1'
#
loop_
_entity.id
_entity.type
_entity.pdbx_description
1 polymer ?
#
loop_
_entity_poly.entity_id
_entity_poly.type
_entity_poly.pdbx_seq_one_letter_code
_entity_poly.pdbx_strand_id
1 'polypeptide(L)'
;MRTRRLPLVLAMLAALPVVAAQESTTGPVAPAISVVHCGHLFDSETGRMLGETSITVAGDRIKAVRPGAPEAGVKVIELGNATCLPGLIDSHVHLTMQTSPTQYSDQFRWNISDYAIRSTVYAQRTLMAGFTTVRNVADMANESIALRNAINAGIVPGPRIFSSGKAIGSTGGHADPTDGYRMDLAGDPNPSGGIINSPDDAWKAVRQHYKDGADLIKIMPSGGVLDESASVDNAQMTIEEIKAVVAAAHDYGFTVAAHAHGAEAIRRAVIGGVDSIEHGTFMNDEDMKLMKEHGTWLVPTIIAGKYVGEMAEKPGYYPAQVAAKAKMVGPIIQGTAGNAYRAGVKIAFGTDAAVYPHGQNAKEFQYMVEAGMPTAFVLQTATTHAAQLLKHEKDFGSVTAGKFADIIAVPGDPLADITLMMKVEFVMKAGVVYKRDSMTVEPLTQSAPTPSKAQGDELKGY
;
A
#
# COMPACT_ATOMS: atom_id res chain seq x y z
N MET A 1 79.36 -39.00 -16.25
CA MET A 1 79.00 -38.56 -14.85
C MET A 1 79.30 -37.06 -14.76
N ARG A 2 78.24 -36.23 -14.76
CA ARG A 2 78.34 -34.79 -14.50
C ARG A 2 77.28 -34.43 -13.47
N THR A 3 77.76 -34.19 -12.28
CA THR A 3 76.98 -33.74 -11.14
C THR A 3 76.64 -32.26 -11.25
N ARG A 4 75.33 -31.88 -11.38
CA ARG A 4 74.87 -30.50 -11.30
C ARG A 4 74.52 -30.18 -9.84
N ARG A 5 75.19 -29.19 -9.28
CA ARG A 5 74.86 -28.59 -7.95
C ARG A 5 73.73 -27.56 -8.13
N LEU A 6 72.65 -27.69 -7.35
CA LEU A 6 71.63 -26.66 -7.24
C LEU A 6 72.09 -25.62 -6.18
N PRO A 7 71.83 -24.31 -6.42
CA PRO A 7 72.06 -23.32 -5.36
C PRO A 7 70.85 -23.25 -4.42
N LEU A 8 71.17 -23.19 -3.14
CA LEU A 8 70.21 -22.98 -2.03
C LEU A 8 69.87 -21.51 -1.97
N VAL A 9 68.60 -21.13 -2.29
CA VAL A 9 68.09 -19.76 -2.13
C VAL A 9 67.53 -19.64 -0.68
N LEU A 10 68.19 -18.83 0.11
CA LEU A 10 67.80 -18.49 1.49
C LEU A 10 66.71 -17.40 1.40
N ALA A 11 65.45 -17.75 1.69
CA ALA A 11 64.39 -16.79 1.76
C ALA A 11 64.39 -16.09 3.15
N MET A 12 64.73 -14.80 3.17
CA MET A 12 64.51 -13.95 4.36
C MET A 12 63.00 -13.64 4.48
N LEU A 13 62.37 -14.18 5.49
CA LEU A 13 61.03 -13.74 5.96
C LEU A 13 61.19 -12.38 6.68
N ALA A 14 60.76 -11.31 6.05
CA ALA A 14 60.54 -10.01 6.71
C ALA A 14 59.26 -10.07 7.56
N ALA A 15 59.37 -10.02 8.88
CA ALA A 15 58.24 -9.87 9.77
C ALA A 15 57.64 -8.47 9.67
N LEU A 16 56.49 -8.34 9.04
CA LEU A 16 55.67 -7.14 9.08
C LEU A 16 55.02 -6.97 10.46
N PRO A 17 55.03 -5.75 11.05
CA PRO A 17 54.34 -5.55 12.32
C PRO A 17 52.83 -5.65 12.09
N VAL A 18 52.17 -6.55 12.81
CA VAL A 18 50.71 -6.62 12.94
C VAL A 18 50.26 -5.38 13.69
N VAL A 19 49.74 -4.36 12.98
CA VAL A 19 49.01 -3.29 13.61
C VAL A 19 47.67 -3.86 14.05
N ALA A 20 47.54 -4.10 15.34
CA ALA A 20 46.23 -4.45 15.93
C ALA A 20 45.28 -3.27 15.72
N ALA A 21 44.32 -3.45 14.85
CA ALA A 21 43.18 -2.54 14.74
C ALA A 21 42.44 -2.58 16.08
N GLN A 22 42.47 -1.46 16.82
CA GLN A 22 41.58 -1.27 17.96
C GLN A 22 40.17 -1.24 17.44
N GLU A 23 39.41 -2.31 17.61
CA GLU A 23 37.96 -2.30 17.52
C GLU A 23 37.44 -1.29 18.54
N SER A 24 37.03 -0.11 18.05
CA SER A 24 36.26 0.82 18.86
C SER A 24 34.91 0.16 19.16
N THR A 25 34.77 -0.42 20.33
CA THR A 25 33.49 -0.85 20.87
C THR A 25 32.64 0.37 21.15
N THR A 26 32.02 0.95 20.12
CA THR A 26 30.92 1.87 20.32
C THR A 26 29.73 1.00 20.77
N GLY A 27 29.46 1.05 22.07
CA GLY A 27 28.22 0.48 22.62
C GLY A 27 27.02 1.02 21.85
N PRO A 28 25.85 0.37 21.92
CA PRO A 28 24.65 0.78 21.21
C PRO A 28 24.37 2.25 21.54
N VAL A 29 24.44 3.13 20.51
CA VAL A 29 24.08 4.53 20.64
C VAL A 29 22.60 4.57 21.02
N ALA A 30 22.26 5.22 22.12
CA ALA A 30 20.88 5.39 22.54
C ALA A 30 20.10 6.08 21.40
N PRO A 31 18.90 5.59 21.04
CA PRO A 31 18.13 6.16 19.95
C PRO A 31 17.86 7.64 20.21
N ALA A 32 18.00 8.46 19.17
CA ALA A 32 17.70 9.89 19.25
C ALA A 32 16.25 10.08 19.74
N ILE A 33 16.07 10.91 20.77
CA ILE A 33 14.75 11.22 21.33
C ILE A 33 14.34 12.59 20.80
N SER A 34 13.12 12.68 20.29
CA SER A 34 12.45 13.93 19.93
C SER A 34 11.01 13.91 20.42
N VAL A 35 10.41 15.10 20.55
CA VAL A 35 8.99 15.24 20.90
C VAL A 35 8.29 15.96 19.78
N VAL A 36 7.23 15.38 19.23
CA VAL A 36 6.28 16.08 18.36
C VAL A 36 5.20 16.68 19.25
N HIS A 37 5.02 18.00 19.18
CA HIS A 37 4.05 18.74 19.98
C HIS A 37 2.97 19.33 19.09
N CYS A 38 1.71 19.02 19.38
CA CYS A 38 0.53 19.37 18.61
C CYS A 38 -0.53 20.06 19.49
N GLY A 39 -1.22 21.04 18.94
CA GLY A 39 -2.36 21.65 19.63
C GLY A 39 -3.53 20.69 19.84
N HIS A 40 -3.67 19.69 18.94
CA HIS A 40 -4.70 18.66 19.03
C HIS A 40 -4.17 17.31 18.54
N LEU A 41 -4.76 16.23 19.06
CA LEU A 41 -4.51 14.86 18.59
C LEU A 41 -5.81 14.16 18.27
N PHE A 42 -5.97 13.64 17.06
CA PHE A 42 -7.05 12.70 16.75
C PHE A 42 -6.72 11.32 17.32
N ASP A 43 -7.47 10.90 18.31
CA ASP A 43 -7.41 9.53 18.82
C ASP A 43 -8.23 8.61 17.91
N SER A 44 -7.53 7.88 17.06
CA SER A 44 -8.14 6.98 16.07
C SER A 44 -8.78 5.72 16.70
N GLU A 45 -8.44 5.37 17.94
CA GLU A 45 -9.06 4.23 18.64
C GLU A 45 -10.47 4.58 19.11
N THR A 46 -10.65 5.80 19.65
CA THR A 46 -11.95 6.26 20.15
C THR A 46 -12.74 7.13 19.17
N GLY A 47 -12.10 7.60 18.08
CA GLY A 47 -12.69 8.53 17.11
C GLY A 47 -12.89 9.95 17.66
N ARG A 48 -12.16 10.35 18.73
CA ARG A 48 -12.31 11.63 19.40
C ARG A 48 -11.13 12.56 19.18
N MET A 49 -11.40 13.86 19.24
CA MET A 49 -10.35 14.87 19.30
C MET A 49 -9.88 15.05 20.74
N LEU A 50 -8.58 14.89 20.97
CA LEU A 50 -7.90 15.24 22.21
C LEU A 50 -7.31 16.65 22.07
N GLY A 51 -7.04 17.31 23.21
CA GLY A 51 -6.39 18.63 23.25
C GLY A 51 -4.87 18.56 23.01
N GLU A 52 -4.19 19.59 23.46
CA GLU A 52 -2.74 19.72 23.42
C GLU A 52 -2.02 18.45 23.86
N THR A 53 -1.10 17.96 23.03
CA THR A 53 -0.48 16.65 23.22
C THR A 53 1.00 16.66 22.82
N SER A 54 1.83 16.03 23.63
CA SER A 54 3.25 15.78 23.40
C SER A 54 3.48 14.29 23.12
N ILE A 55 4.05 13.98 21.93
CA ILE A 55 4.33 12.62 21.46
C ILE A 55 5.86 12.43 21.49
N THR A 56 6.36 11.62 22.42
CA THR A 56 7.79 11.30 22.53
C THR A 56 8.13 10.17 21.56
N VAL A 57 9.08 10.42 20.69
CA VAL A 57 9.59 9.48 19.68
C VAL A 57 11.01 9.07 20.06
N ALA A 58 11.30 7.77 20.00
CA ALA A 58 12.63 7.20 20.25
C ALA A 58 12.98 6.23 19.11
N GLY A 59 13.90 6.62 18.25
CA GLY A 59 14.17 5.88 17.00
C GLY A 59 12.94 5.86 16.10
N ASP A 60 12.50 4.69 15.71
CA ASP A 60 11.36 4.47 14.81
C ASP A 60 10.00 4.32 15.52
N ARG A 61 9.99 4.37 16.88
CA ARG A 61 8.79 4.06 17.69
C ARG A 61 8.35 5.23 18.57
N ILE A 62 7.05 5.29 18.82
CA ILE A 62 6.45 6.14 19.84
C ILE A 62 6.81 5.56 21.22
N LYS A 63 7.45 6.36 22.05
CA LYS A 63 7.82 5.98 23.42
C LYS A 63 6.73 6.32 24.42
N ALA A 64 6.10 7.48 24.26
CA ALA A 64 5.04 7.95 25.15
C ALA A 64 4.15 8.98 24.44
N VAL A 65 2.89 9.06 24.88
CA VAL A 65 1.94 10.11 24.49
C VAL A 65 1.41 10.73 25.79
N ARG A 66 1.50 12.04 25.93
CA ARG A 66 1.10 12.75 27.13
C ARG A 66 0.32 14.00 26.78
N PRO A 67 -0.76 14.33 27.51
CA PRO A 67 -1.42 15.63 27.36
C PRO A 67 -0.51 16.78 27.80
N GLY A 68 -0.69 17.95 27.15
CA GLY A 68 -0.01 19.19 27.46
C GLY A 68 1.36 19.36 26.82
N ALA A 69 2.04 20.44 27.23
CA ALA A 69 3.31 20.87 26.68
C ALA A 69 4.48 19.91 26.98
N PRO A 70 5.53 19.87 26.14
CA PRO A 70 6.67 18.99 26.33
C PRO A 70 7.53 19.43 27.54
N GLU A 71 8.25 18.46 28.10
CA GLU A 71 9.23 18.74 29.17
C GLU A 71 10.36 19.63 28.66
N ALA A 72 10.90 20.49 29.53
CA ALA A 72 12.03 21.36 29.18
C ALA A 72 13.29 20.53 28.87
N GLY A 73 14.10 21.01 27.91
CA GLY A 73 15.41 20.43 27.59
C GLY A 73 15.39 19.27 26.59
N VAL A 74 14.23 18.94 25.99
CA VAL A 74 14.12 17.96 24.92
C VAL A 74 14.07 18.63 23.54
N LYS A 75 14.49 17.92 22.48
CA LYS A 75 14.33 18.40 21.10
C LYS A 75 12.85 18.33 20.73
N VAL A 76 12.21 19.47 20.50
CA VAL A 76 10.80 19.59 20.16
C VAL A 76 10.63 19.89 18.66
N ILE A 77 9.69 19.19 18.04
CA ILE A 77 9.12 19.51 16.74
C ILE A 77 7.77 20.16 17.04
N GLU A 78 7.76 21.51 17.00
CA GLU A 78 6.58 22.30 17.31
C GLU A 78 5.68 22.39 16.08
N LEU A 79 4.40 22.03 16.23
CA LEU A 79 3.37 22.07 15.17
C LEU A 79 2.22 23.04 15.52
N GLY A 80 2.36 23.81 16.60
CA GLY A 80 1.38 24.84 17.00
C GLY A 80 -0.02 24.29 17.17
N ASN A 81 -1.00 24.97 16.58
CA ASN A 81 -2.42 24.58 16.64
C ASN A 81 -2.84 23.47 15.67
N ALA A 82 -1.88 22.83 14.99
CA ALA A 82 -2.19 21.75 14.08
C ALA A 82 -2.80 20.53 14.82
N THR A 83 -3.61 19.77 14.10
CA THR A 83 -4.10 18.47 14.57
C THR A 83 -3.18 17.38 14.08
N CYS A 84 -2.55 16.67 15.01
CA CYS A 84 -1.83 15.43 14.72
C CYS A 84 -2.78 14.26 14.55
N LEU A 85 -2.44 13.35 13.62
CA LEU A 85 -3.11 12.07 13.39
C LEU A 85 -2.05 10.98 13.22
N PRO A 86 -2.42 9.69 13.37
CA PRO A 86 -1.56 8.62 12.87
C PRO A 86 -1.27 8.81 11.39
N GLY A 87 -0.11 8.37 10.92
CA GLY A 87 0.16 8.25 9.50
C GLY A 87 -0.94 7.46 8.79
N LEU A 88 -1.44 7.99 7.67
CA LEU A 88 -2.56 7.41 6.94
C LEU A 88 -2.16 6.12 6.24
N ILE A 89 -3.16 5.24 6.08
CA ILE A 89 -3.04 3.95 5.39
C ILE A 89 -3.99 3.95 4.21
N ASP A 90 -3.46 3.67 3.01
CA ASP A 90 -4.26 3.45 1.81
C ASP A 90 -4.20 1.97 1.43
N SER A 91 -5.32 1.26 1.58
CA SER A 91 -5.38 -0.19 1.40
C SER A 91 -5.54 -0.62 -0.07
N HIS A 92 -5.53 0.32 -1.02
CA HIS A 92 -5.62 0.00 -2.44
C HIS A 92 -4.94 1.06 -3.29
N VAL A 93 -3.71 0.78 -3.71
CA VAL A 93 -2.95 1.63 -4.64
C VAL A 93 -2.23 0.78 -5.69
N HIS A 94 -1.78 1.43 -6.78
CA HIS A 94 -0.91 0.88 -7.82
C HIS A 94 0.26 1.84 -8.05
N LEU A 95 1.27 1.80 -7.19
CA LEU A 95 2.38 2.76 -7.21
C LEU A 95 3.28 2.67 -8.44
N THR A 96 3.11 1.64 -9.29
CA THR A 96 3.97 1.42 -10.45
C THR A 96 3.43 2.03 -11.73
N MET A 97 2.18 2.52 -11.73
CA MET A 97 1.53 3.10 -12.90
C MET A 97 0.76 4.37 -12.55
N GLN A 98 0.30 5.09 -13.56
CA GLN A 98 -0.66 6.18 -13.47
C GLN A 98 -1.35 6.34 -14.82
N THR A 99 -2.68 6.41 -14.82
CA THR A 99 -3.45 6.56 -16.06
C THR A 99 -3.12 7.85 -16.79
N SER A 100 -3.16 7.77 -18.11
CA SER A 100 -2.95 8.89 -19.03
C SER A 100 -3.69 8.63 -20.35
N PRO A 101 -3.87 9.63 -21.20
CA PRO A 101 -4.42 9.42 -22.55
C PRO A 101 -3.59 8.48 -23.43
N THR A 102 -2.32 8.24 -23.07
CA THR A 102 -1.41 7.40 -23.85
C THR A 102 -1.20 6.00 -23.24
N GLN A 103 -1.85 5.69 -22.10
CA GLN A 103 -1.58 4.44 -21.34
C GLN A 103 -1.67 3.17 -22.18
N TYR A 104 -2.64 3.06 -23.10
CA TYR A 104 -2.81 1.89 -23.97
C TYR A 104 -1.71 1.74 -25.01
N SER A 105 -1.00 2.81 -25.34
CA SER A 105 0.19 2.76 -26.21
C SER A 105 1.50 2.67 -25.46
N ASP A 106 1.54 3.16 -24.21
CA ASP A 106 2.73 3.19 -23.38
C ASP A 106 3.17 1.79 -22.99
N GLN A 107 2.24 0.84 -22.79
CA GLN A 107 2.56 -0.57 -22.52
C GLN A 107 3.38 -1.25 -23.61
N PHE A 108 3.36 -0.72 -24.85
CA PHE A 108 4.19 -1.21 -25.97
C PHE A 108 5.52 -0.45 -26.14
N ARG A 109 5.77 0.58 -25.30
CA ARG A 109 6.94 1.46 -25.40
C ARG A 109 7.78 1.47 -24.13
N TRP A 110 7.19 1.19 -22.96
CA TRP A 110 7.87 1.22 -21.69
C TRP A 110 8.33 -0.19 -21.30
N ASN A 111 9.57 -0.27 -20.84
CA ASN A 111 10.11 -1.46 -20.21
C ASN A 111 9.77 -1.46 -18.71
N ILE A 112 9.93 -2.59 -18.06
CA ILE A 112 9.70 -2.72 -16.59
C ILE A 112 10.52 -1.71 -15.80
N SER A 113 11.72 -1.37 -16.23
CA SER A 113 12.58 -0.34 -15.62
C SER A 113 11.95 1.07 -15.67
N ASP A 114 11.19 1.40 -16.73
CA ASP A 114 10.51 2.69 -16.85
C ASP A 114 9.41 2.81 -15.79
N TYR A 115 8.65 1.74 -15.55
CA TYR A 115 7.65 1.66 -14.46
C TYR A 115 8.32 1.75 -13.09
N ALA A 116 9.40 1.01 -12.85
CA ALA A 116 10.13 1.01 -11.59
C ALA A 116 10.69 2.40 -11.25
N ILE A 117 11.26 3.13 -12.22
CA ILE A 117 11.77 4.49 -11.99
C ILE A 117 10.63 5.46 -11.69
N ARG A 118 9.53 5.42 -12.45
CA ARG A 118 8.35 6.28 -12.23
C ARG A 118 7.70 6.03 -10.88
N SER A 119 7.72 4.78 -10.40
CA SER A 119 7.14 4.39 -9.12
C SER A 119 7.77 5.14 -7.93
N THR A 120 9.02 5.54 -8.01
CA THR A 120 9.70 6.33 -6.96
C THR A 120 9.06 7.70 -6.78
N VAL A 121 8.65 8.34 -7.90
CA VAL A 121 7.95 9.64 -7.88
C VAL A 121 6.54 9.48 -7.32
N TYR A 122 5.85 8.42 -7.69
CA TYR A 122 4.49 8.15 -7.22
C TYR A 122 4.47 7.82 -5.71
N ALA A 123 5.42 7.00 -5.25
CA ALA A 123 5.60 6.70 -3.84
C ALA A 123 5.90 7.96 -3.01
N GLN A 124 6.77 8.84 -3.50
CA GLN A 124 7.08 10.10 -2.84
C GLN A 124 5.82 10.99 -2.73
N ARG A 125 5.06 11.16 -3.82
CA ARG A 125 3.82 11.95 -3.81
C ARG A 125 2.80 11.41 -2.81
N THR A 126 2.65 10.08 -2.75
CA THR A 126 1.75 9.40 -1.82
C THR A 126 2.19 9.63 -0.37
N LEU A 127 3.49 9.50 -0.07
CA LEU A 127 4.04 9.80 1.27
C LEU A 127 3.81 11.26 1.66
N MET A 128 4.08 12.21 0.74
CA MET A 128 3.91 13.66 1.00
C MET A 128 2.44 14.06 1.18
N ALA A 129 1.49 13.26 0.70
CA ALA A 129 0.07 13.39 0.97
C ALA A 129 -0.36 12.82 2.34
N GLY A 130 0.59 12.29 3.14
CA GLY A 130 0.35 11.78 4.49
C GLY A 130 0.12 10.27 4.59
N PHE A 131 0.16 9.54 3.48
CA PHE A 131 0.01 8.09 3.47
C PHE A 131 1.36 7.43 3.76
N THR A 132 1.60 7.08 5.02
CA THR A 132 2.85 6.47 5.48
C THR A 132 2.91 4.97 5.26
N THR A 133 1.76 4.34 5.04
CA THR A 133 1.63 2.91 4.72
C THR A 133 0.62 2.73 3.58
N VAL A 134 0.92 1.81 2.66
CA VAL A 134 0.03 1.45 1.55
C VAL A 134 0.00 -0.04 1.28
N ARG A 135 -1.13 -0.54 0.74
CA ARG A 135 -1.26 -1.87 0.16
C ARG A 135 -1.30 -1.72 -1.37
N ASN A 136 -0.22 -2.15 -2.04
CA ASN A 136 -0.13 -2.15 -3.50
C ASN A 136 -0.72 -3.45 -4.05
N VAL A 137 -1.83 -3.36 -4.77
CA VAL A 137 -2.66 -4.51 -5.13
C VAL A 137 -2.69 -4.78 -6.63
N ALA A 138 -1.60 -4.92 -7.20
CA ALA A 138 -1.16 -5.41 -8.49
C ALA A 138 -0.09 -4.52 -9.10
N ASP A 139 0.78 -5.14 -9.86
CA ASP A 139 1.74 -4.53 -10.78
C ASP A 139 1.98 -5.47 -11.98
N MET A 140 2.84 -5.08 -12.91
CA MET A 140 3.06 -5.86 -14.14
C MET A 140 4.10 -6.96 -13.95
N ALA A 141 5.17 -6.70 -13.17
CA ALA A 141 6.30 -7.62 -13.04
C ALA A 141 7.05 -7.47 -11.70
N ASN A 142 6.31 -7.33 -10.59
CA ASN A 142 6.84 -7.23 -9.22
C ASN A 142 7.67 -5.96 -8.95
N GLU A 143 7.44 -4.86 -9.69
CA GLU A 143 8.15 -3.59 -9.52
C GLU A 143 7.86 -2.97 -8.14
N SER A 144 6.66 -3.17 -7.60
CA SER A 144 6.30 -2.67 -6.27
C SER A 144 7.06 -3.39 -5.15
N ILE A 145 7.43 -4.66 -5.34
CA ILE A 145 8.31 -5.42 -4.44
C ILE A 145 9.72 -4.80 -4.46
N ALA A 146 10.25 -4.50 -5.64
CA ALA A 146 11.54 -3.83 -5.78
C ALA A 146 11.52 -2.42 -5.15
N LEU A 147 10.45 -1.65 -5.38
CA LEU A 147 10.23 -0.34 -4.76
C LEU A 147 10.19 -0.44 -3.24
N ARG A 148 9.42 -1.39 -2.68
CA ARG A 148 9.37 -1.66 -1.23
C ARG A 148 10.76 -1.90 -0.66
N ASN A 149 11.53 -2.77 -1.32
CA ASN A 149 12.88 -3.12 -0.89
C ASN A 149 13.82 -1.91 -0.93
N ALA A 150 13.74 -1.07 -1.97
CA ALA A 150 14.52 0.16 -2.09
C ALA A 150 14.15 1.20 -1.01
N ILE A 151 12.86 1.34 -0.68
CA ILE A 151 12.39 2.21 0.41
C ILE A 151 12.87 1.69 1.77
N ASN A 152 12.76 0.39 2.01
CA ASN A 152 13.22 -0.24 3.27
C ASN A 152 14.74 -0.13 3.44
N ALA A 153 15.50 -0.16 2.34
CA ALA A 153 16.95 0.07 2.34
C ALA A 153 17.34 1.55 2.43
N GLY A 154 16.37 2.50 2.45
CA GLY A 154 16.64 3.93 2.49
C GLY A 154 17.19 4.52 1.17
N ILE A 155 17.10 3.79 0.06
CA ILE A 155 17.59 4.24 -1.25
C ILE A 155 16.70 5.35 -1.83
N VAL A 156 15.38 5.21 -1.65
CA VAL A 156 14.39 6.19 -2.10
C VAL A 156 13.34 6.46 -1.01
N PRO A 157 12.78 7.68 -0.92
CA PRO A 157 11.68 7.98 -0.01
C PRO A 157 10.37 7.36 -0.51
N GLY A 158 9.54 6.89 0.43
CA GLY A 158 8.21 6.36 0.11
C GLY A 158 7.50 5.81 1.34
N PRO A 159 6.23 5.41 1.21
CA PRO A 159 5.46 4.77 2.28
C PRO A 159 6.01 3.36 2.58
N ARG A 160 5.58 2.78 3.70
CA ARG A 160 5.67 1.34 3.95
C ARG A 160 4.73 0.64 2.97
N ILE A 161 5.24 -0.31 2.19
CA ILE A 161 4.46 -0.98 1.14
C ILE A 161 4.22 -2.42 1.54
N PHE A 162 2.95 -2.85 1.48
CA PHE A 162 2.53 -4.25 1.42
C PHE A 162 2.15 -4.54 -0.03
N SER A 163 2.88 -5.43 -0.69
CA SER A 163 2.74 -5.66 -2.12
C SER A 163 2.18 -7.06 -2.42
N SER A 164 1.20 -7.13 -3.32
CA SER A 164 0.76 -8.40 -3.90
C SER A 164 1.67 -8.90 -5.04
N GLY A 165 2.54 -8.03 -5.57
CA GLY A 165 3.12 -8.26 -6.89
C GLY A 165 2.04 -8.27 -7.97
N LYS A 166 2.08 -9.20 -8.90
CA LYS A 166 1.07 -9.35 -9.96
C LYS A 166 -0.32 -9.66 -9.40
N ALA A 167 -1.36 -9.46 -10.19
CA ALA A 167 -2.68 -9.99 -9.86
C ALA A 167 -2.84 -11.42 -10.38
N ILE A 168 -3.76 -12.17 -9.77
CA ILE A 168 -4.20 -13.50 -10.24
C ILE A 168 -5.60 -13.38 -10.83
N GLY A 169 -5.82 -13.94 -12.01
CA GLY A 169 -7.12 -14.01 -12.68
C GLY A 169 -7.16 -15.10 -13.75
N SER A 170 -8.27 -15.18 -14.47
CA SER A 170 -8.46 -16.17 -15.53
C SER A 170 -7.96 -15.68 -16.88
N THR A 171 -7.73 -16.59 -17.83
CA THR A 171 -7.48 -16.26 -19.24
C THR A 171 -8.61 -15.37 -19.79
N GLY A 172 -8.23 -14.25 -20.43
CA GLY A 172 -9.18 -13.26 -20.97
C GLY A 172 -9.95 -12.49 -19.90
N GLY A 173 -9.53 -12.60 -18.62
CA GLY A 173 -10.09 -11.83 -17.51
C GLY A 173 -9.33 -10.54 -17.27
N HIS A 174 -9.83 -9.72 -16.33
CA HIS A 174 -9.27 -8.39 -16.00
C HIS A 174 -7.78 -8.42 -15.59
N ALA A 175 -7.28 -9.55 -15.07
CA ALA A 175 -5.86 -9.72 -14.74
C ALA A 175 -5.00 -10.20 -15.92
N ASP A 176 -5.59 -10.55 -17.05
CA ASP A 176 -4.83 -11.04 -18.19
C ASP A 176 -4.10 -9.87 -18.88
N PRO A 177 -2.75 -9.81 -18.82
CA PRO A 177 -2.01 -8.67 -19.34
C PRO A 177 -2.02 -8.63 -20.88
N THR A 178 -2.57 -9.64 -21.53
CA THR A 178 -2.60 -9.81 -22.99
C THR A 178 -4.00 -9.68 -23.59
N ASP A 179 -4.99 -9.33 -22.77
CA ASP A 179 -6.36 -9.12 -23.22
C ASP A 179 -6.42 -8.02 -24.28
N GLY A 180 -7.08 -8.31 -25.40
CA GLY A 180 -7.14 -7.41 -26.56
C GLY A 180 -5.88 -7.40 -27.46
N TYR A 181 -4.84 -8.16 -27.13
CA TYR A 181 -3.62 -8.20 -27.94
C TYR A 181 -3.79 -9.01 -29.22
N ARG A 182 -3.07 -8.59 -30.24
CA ARG A 182 -2.90 -9.37 -31.47
C ARG A 182 -2.26 -10.73 -31.14
N MET A 183 -2.75 -11.82 -31.75
CA MET A 183 -2.40 -13.21 -31.42
C MET A 183 -0.89 -13.49 -31.36
N ASP A 184 -0.08 -12.84 -32.21
CA ASP A 184 1.38 -13.03 -32.24
C ASP A 184 2.10 -12.24 -31.14
N LEU A 185 1.42 -11.36 -30.40
CA LEU A 185 1.92 -10.62 -29.24
C LEU A 185 1.36 -11.15 -27.90
N ALA A 186 0.23 -11.85 -27.93
CA ALA A 186 -0.44 -12.33 -26.71
C ALA A 186 0.39 -13.34 -25.92
N GLY A 187 1.15 -14.20 -26.61
CA GLY A 187 1.89 -15.27 -25.95
C GLY A 187 0.95 -16.30 -25.31
N ASP A 188 1.41 -16.93 -24.23
CA ASP A 188 0.67 -17.92 -23.46
C ASP A 188 0.83 -17.63 -21.96
N PRO A 189 0.07 -16.68 -21.38
CA PRO A 189 0.09 -16.39 -19.97
C PRO A 189 -0.24 -17.62 -19.13
N ASN A 190 0.48 -17.81 -18.02
CA ASN A 190 0.44 -19.02 -17.22
C ASN A 190 0.41 -18.69 -15.71
N PRO A 191 0.28 -19.67 -14.81
CA PRO A 191 0.17 -19.42 -13.37
C PRO A 191 1.34 -18.65 -12.76
N SER A 192 2.57 -18.75 -13.29
CA SER A 192 3.70 -17.93 -12.84
C SER A 192 3.55 -16.44 -13.23
N GLY A 193 2.74 -16.17 -14.27
CA GLY A 193 2.34 -14.83 -14.68
C GLY A 193 1.07 -14.32 -14.00
N GLY A 194 0.42 -15.14 -13.15
CA GLY A 194 -0.83 -14.80 -12.48
C GLY A 194 -2.08 -15.34 -13.19
N ILE A 195 -1.97 -16.04 -14.33
CA ILE A 195 -3.14 -16.54 -15.07
C ILE A 195 -3.42 -18.00 -14.72
N ILE A 196 -4.64 -18.23 -14.19
CA ILE A 196 -5.10 -19.53 -13.70
C ILE A 196 -6.42 -19.92 -14.37
N ASN A 197 -6.61 -21.23 -14.59
CA ASN A 197 -7.84 -21.79 -15.14
C ASN A 197 -8.27 -23.08 -14.39
N SER A 198 -7.68 -23.30 -13.23
CA SER A 198 -7.99 -24.46 -12.38
C SER A 198 -7.53 -24.21 -10.92
N PRO A 199 -8.06 -24.99 -9.96
CA PRO A 199 -7.54 -25.00 -8.59
C PRO A 199 -6.03 -25.32 -8.48
N ASP A 200 -5.51 -26.22 -9.31
CA ASP A 200 -4.08 -26.57 -9.32
C ASP A 200 -3.20 -25.38 -9.77
N ASP A 201 -3.67 -24.63 -10.77
CA ASP A 201 -3.01 -23.39 -11.20
C ASP A 201 -3.00 -22.36 -10.08
N ALA A 202 -4.09 -22.25 -9.30
CA ALA A 202 -4.18 -21.34 -8.16
C ALA A 202 -3.07 -21.61 -7.12
N TRP A 203 -2.87 -22.87 -6.75
CA TRP A 203 -1.77 -23.27 -5.86
C TRP A 203 -0.39 -22.88 -6.42
N LYS A 204 -0.18 -23.11 -7.72
CA LYS A 204 1.07 -22.77 -8.39
C LYS A 204 1.30 -21.25 -8.41
N ALA A 205 0.27 -20.47 -8.72
CA ALA A 205 0.36 -19.01 -8.76
C ALA A 205 0.68 -18.42 -7.38
N VAL A 206 -0.03 -18.82 -6.32
CA VAL A 206 0.23 -18.32 -4.95
C VAL A 206 1.64 -18.68 -4.48
N ARG A 207 2.12 -19.90 -4.75
CA ARG A 207 3.49 -20.30 -4.41
C ARG A 207 4.55 -19.49 -5.16
N GLN A 208 4.26 -19.10 -6.41
CA GLN A 208 5.14 -18.21 -7.15
C GLN A 208 5.18 -16.81 -6.51
N HIS A 209 4.02 -16.25 -6.12
CA HIS A 209 3.95 -14.95 -5.42
C HIS A 209 4.73 -14.98 -4.11
N TYR A 210 4.61 -16.06 -3.32
CA TYR A 210 5.41 -16.25 -2.11
C TYR A 210 6.92 -16.26 -2.42
N LYS A 211 7.33 -17.01 -3.44
CA LYS A 211 8.73 -17.07 -3.89
C LYS A 211 9.25 -15.69 -4.32
N ASP A 212 8.40 -14.89 -4.98
CA ASP A 212 8.74 -13.56 -5.48
C ASP A 212 8.79 -12.50 -4.35
N GLY A 213 8.34 -12.86 -3.13
CA GLY A 213 8.37 -11.99 -1.96
C GLY A 213 7.16 -11.09 -1.82
N ALA A 214 5.99 -11.50 -2.31
CA ALA A 214 4.72 -10.81 -2.04
C ALA A 214 4.37 -10.84 -0.54
N ASP A 215 3.56 -9.87 -0.09
CA ASP A 215 3.05 -9.77 1.30
C ASP A 215 1.58 -10.20 1.39
N LEU A 216 0.88 -10.31 0.28
CA LEU A 216 -0.53 -10.67 0.15
C LEU A 216 -0.83 -11.14 -1.27
N ILE A 217 -2.06 -11.59 -1.50
CA ILE A 217 -2.54 -11.97 -2.83
C ILE A 217 -3.63 -11.02 -3.30
N LYS A 218 -3.60 -10.64 -4.57
CA LYS A 218 -4.68 -9.94 -5.28
C LYS A 218 -5.28 -10.87 -6.33
N ILE A 219 -6.61 -11.02 -6.33
CA ILE A 219 -7.35 -11.71 -7.38
C ILE A 219 -8.31 -10.77 -8.08
N MET A 220 -8.70 -11.11 -9.31
CA MET A 220 -9.65 -10.35 -10.12
C MET A 220 -10.82 -11.23 -10.56
N PRO A 221 -11.82 -11.46 -9.67
CA PRO A 221 -12.98 -12.30 -9.97
C PRO A 221 -14.01 -11.69 -10.91
N SER A 222 -13.95 -10.38 -11.22
CA SER A 222 -14.84 -9.74 -12.21
C SER A 222 -14.05 -9.02 -13.30
N GLY A 223 -14.73 -8.63 -14.36
CA GLY A 223 -14.21 -7.64 -15.30
C GLY A 223 -13.90 -6.31 -14.63
N GLY A 224 -13.11 -5.47 -15.29
CA GLY A 224 -12.71 -4.15 -14.83
C GLY A 224 -13.18 -3.04 -15.77
N VAL A 225 -13.02 -1.79 -15.32
CA VAL A 225 -13.40 -0.62 -16.11
C VAL A 225 -12.37 -0.33 -17.19
N LEU A 226 -11.07 -0.42 -16.87
CA LEU A 226 -9.98 0.07 -17.71
C LEU A 226 -9.37 -0.98 -18.65
N ASP A 227 -9.78 -2.25 -18.56
CA ASP A 227 -9.44 -3.27 -19.55
C ASP A 227 -10.28 -3.15 -20.82
N GLU A 228 -9.92 -3.89 -21.87
CA GLU A 228 -10.65 -3.93 -23.13
C GLU A 228 -11.74 -5.00 -23.16
N SER A 229 -12.02 -5.71 -22.05
CA SER A 229 -13.10 -6.67 -21.94
C SER A 229 -14.50 -6.02 -22.12
N ALA A 230 -15.46 -6.82 -22.56
CA ALA A 230 -16.80 -6.30 -22.88
C ALA A 230 -17.64 -5.94 -21.65
N SER A 231 -17.34 -6.52 -20.48
CA SER A 231 -18.18 -6.40 -19.28
C SER A 231 -17.34 -6.06 -18.05
N VAL A 232 -17.89 -5.17 -17.21
CA VAL A 232 -17.31 -4.80 -15.91
C VAL A 232 -17.84 -5.67 -14.77
N ASP A 233 -18.99 -6.32 -14.93
CA ASP A 233 -19.73 -7.00 -13.86
C ASP A 233 -19.75 -8.54 -13.96
N ASN A 234 -19.37 -9.10 -15.10
CA ASN A 234 -19.34 -10.56 -15.26
C ASN A 234 -18.33 -11.22 -14.33
N ALA A 235 -18.76 -12.32 -13.67
CA ALA A 235 -17.86 -13.16 -12.89
C ALA A 235 -16.89 -13.92 -13.80
N GLN A 236 -15.60 -13.84 -13.49
CA GLN A 236 -14.51 -14.39 -14.31
C GLN A 236 -13.75 -15.53 -13.62
N MET A 237 -14.03 -15.80 -12.35
CA MET A 237 -13.46 -16.93 -11.59
C MET A 237 -14.56 -17.79 -10.99
N THR A 238 -14.31 -19.07 -10.88
CA THR A 238 -15.18 -20.02 -10.17
C THR A 238 -14.95 -19.94 -8.66
N ILE A 239 -15.91 -20.41 -7.87
CA ILE A 239 -15.77 -20.50 -6.40
C ILE A 239 -14.60 -21.44 -6.03
N GLU A 240 -14.41 -22.51 -6.78
CA GLU A 240 -13.37 -23.51 -6.55
C GLU A 240 -11.97 -22.94 -6.75
N GLU A 241 -11.76 -22.13 -7.79
CA GLU A 241 -10.50 -21.42 -8.04
C GLU A 241 -10.22 -20.41 -6.91
N ILE A 242 -11.22 -19.61 -6.53
CA ILE A 242 -11.07 -18.63 -5.44
C ILE A 242 -10.74 -19.33 -4.12
N LYS A 243 -11.45 -20.42 -3.77
CA LYS A 243 -11.15 -21.23 -2.58
C LYS A 243 -9.73 -21.78 -2.59
N ALA A 244 -9.25 -22.24 -3.74
CA ALA A 244 -7.89 -22.75 -3.87
C ALA A 244 -6.84 -21.65 -3.69
N VAL A 245 -7.07 -20.44 -4.24
CA VAL A 245 -6.21 -19.28 -3.99
C VAL A 245 -6.19 -18.93 -2.50
N VAL A 246 -7.37 -18.81 -1.87
CA VAL A 246 -7.50 -18.45 -0.46
C VAL A 246 -6.83 -19.49 0.45
N ALA A 247 -7.05 -20.78 0.22
CA ALA A 247 -6.42 -21.84 0.99
C ALA A 247 -4.89 -21.78 0.89
N ALA A 248 -4.36 -21.66 -0.33
CA ALA A 248 -2.93 -21.55 -0.56
C ALA A 248 -2.33 -20.26 0.07
N ALA A 249 -3.03 -19.13 -0.01
CA ALA A 249 -2.61 -17.86 0.58
C ALA A 249 -2.55 -17.94 2.12
N HIS A 250 -3.58 -18.50 2.73
CA HIS A 250 -3.66 -18.62 4.19
C HIS A 250 -2.59 -19.55 4.76
N ASP A 251 -2.16 -20.60 4.02
CA ASP A 251 -1.03 -21.45 4.43
C ASP A 251 0.27 -20.65 4.59
N TYR A 252 0.42 -19.53 3.87
CA TYR A 252 1.56 -18.62 3.99
C TYR A 252 1.28 -17.41 4.90
N GLY A 253 0.10 -17.34 5.52
CA GLY A 253 -0.30 -16.20 6.35
C GLY A 253 -0.72 -14.96 5.54
N PHE A 254 -0.89 -15.08 4.24
CA PHE A 254 -1.30 -14.01 3.36
C PHE A 254 -2.80 -13.70 3.45
N THR A 255 -3.16 -12.44 3.32
CA THR A 255 -4.54 -12.01 3.04
C THR A 255 -4.80 -12.03 1.54
N VAL A 256 -6.09 -12.14 1.16
CA VAL A 256 -6.54 -12.11 -0.24
C VAL A 256 -7.46 -10.92 -0.46
N ALA A 257 -7.06 -10.02 -1.36
CA ALA A 257 -7.86 -8.88 -1.84
C ALA A 257 -8.51 -9.23 -3.19
N ALA A 258 -9.81 -9.01 -3.34
CA ALA A 258 -10.56 -9.37 -4.55
C ALA A 258 -11.14 -8.11 -5.23
N HIS A 259 -10.68 -7.80 -6.44
CA HIS A 259 -11.34 -6.85 -7.32
C HIS A 259 -12.70 -7.40 -7.73
N ALA A 260 -13.79 -6.75 -7.40
CA ALA A 260 -15.10 -7.19 -7.80
C ALA A 260 -16.09 -6.03 -7.94
N HIS A 261 -16.62 -5.84 -9.15
CA HIS A 261 -17.68 -4.88 -9.40
C HIS A 261 -19.06 -5.54 -9.34
N GLY A 262 -19.25 -6.67 -10.03
CA GLY A 262 -20.52 -7.35 -10.18
C GLY A 262 -20.94 -8.16 -8.96
N ALA A 263 -22.25 -8.17 -8.65
CA ALA A 263 -22.83 -8.90 -7.50
C ALA A 263 -22.45 -10.39 -7.46
N GLU A 264 -22.54 -11.10 -8.60
CA GLU A 264 -22.18 -12.52 -8.65
C GLU A 264 -20.69 -12.75 -8.37
N ALA A 265 -19.80 -11.87 -8.85
CA ALA A 265 -18.37 -11.96 -8.56
C ALA A 265 -18.07 -11.68 -7.08
N ILE A 266 -18.73 -10.68 -6.49
CA ILE A 266 -18.66 -10.38 -5.05
C ILE A 266 -19.11 -11.59 -4.23
N ARG A 267 -20.26 -12.15 -4.55
CA ARG A 267 -20.79 -13.34 -3.88
C ARG A 267 -19.82 -14.52 -3.93
N ARG A 268 -19.26 -14.83 -5.11
CA ARG A 268 -18.28 -15.92 -5.27
C ARG A 268 -17.00 -15.64 -4.47
N ALA A 269 -16.51 -14.41 -4.49
CA ALA A 269 -15.31 -14.01 -3.75
C ALA A 269 -15.51 -14.17 -2.24
N VAL A 270 -16.63 -13.70 -1.69
CA VAL A 270 -16.94 -13.81 -0.26
C VAL A 270 -17.14 -15.27 0.15
N ILE A 271 -17.87 -16.09 -0.62
CA ILE A 271 -18.02 -17.54 -0.38
C ILE A 271 -16.66 -18.26 -0.50
N GLY A 272 -15.78 -17.76 -1.37
CA GLY A 272 -14.41 -18.25 -1.53
C GLY A 272 -13.51 -17.95 -0.34
N GLY A 273 -13.89 -16.99 0.54
CA GLY A 273 -13.20 -16.69 1.79
C GLY A 273 -12.19 -15.55 1.70
N VAL A 274 -12.34 -14.62 0.74
CA VAL A 274 -11.43 -13.46 0.62
C VAL A 274 -11.52 -12.52 1.81
N ASP A 275 -10.42 -11.85 2.15
CA ASP A 275 -10.36 -10.92 3.27
C ASP A 275 -10.99 -9.55 2.93
N SER A 276 -10.89 -9.10 1.67
CA SER A 276 -11.51 -7.83 1.23
C SER A 276 -12.08 -7.90 -0.18
N ILE A 277 -13.16 -7.15 -0.39
CA ILE A 277 -13.70 -6.77 -1.69
C ILE A 277 -13.26 -5.35 -1.99
N GLU A 278 -12.66 -5.17 -3.14
CA GLU A 278 -12.25 -3.88 -3.69
C GLU A 278 -13.35 -3.35 -4.61
N HIS A 279 -13.65 -2.06 -4.53
CA HIS A 279 -14.70 -1.35 -5.30
C HIS A 279 -16.13 -1.71 -4.88
N GLY A 280 -16.60 -2.93 -5.10
CA GLY A 280 -17.92 -3.38 -4.71
C GLY A 280 -19.07 -2.67 -5.41
N THR A 281 -18.88 -2.13 -6.63
CA THR A 281 -19.75 -1.14 -7.27
C THR A 281 -21.21 -1.55 -7.37
N PHE A 282 -21.50 -2.78 -7.79
CA PHE A 282 -22.87 -3.30 -7.99
C PHE A 282 -23.31 -4.23 -6.86
N MET A 283 -22.71 -4.09 -5.67
CA MET A 283 -23.07 -4.83 -4.45
C MET A 283 -24.54 -4.58 -4.08
N ASN A 284 -25.26 -5.64 -3.82
CA ASN A 284 -26.66 -5.59 -3.36
C ASN A 284 -26.78 -5.92 -1.85
N ASP A 285 -27.99 -5.90 -1.31
CA ASP A 285 -28.25 -6.16 0.11
C ASP A 285 -27.86 -7.58 0.54
N GLU A 286 -28.00 -8.57 -0.33
CA GLU A 286 -27.61 -9.95 -0.05
C GLU A 286 -26.10 -10.09 0.05
N ASP A 287 -25.35 -9.41 -0.83
CA ASP A 287 -23.87 -9.36 -0.81
C ASP A 287 -23.39 -8.68 0.47
N MET A 288 -24.00 -7.55 0.87
CA MET A 288 -23.69 -6.83 2.11
C MET A 288 -23.91 -7.69 3.34
N LYS A 289 -25.02 -8.44 3.37
CA LYS A 289 -25.30 -9.41 4.43
C LYS A 289 -24.24 -10.51 4.47
N LEU A 290 -23.90 -11.09 3.34
CA LEU A 290 -22.89 -12.14 3.21
C LEU A 290 -21.50 -11.66 3.66
N MET A 291 -21.08 -10.46 3.26
CA MET A 291 -19.84 -9.85 3.72
C MET A 291 -19.78 -9.70 5.23
N LYS A 292 -20.87 -9.31 5.87
CA LYS A 292 -20.95 -9.23 7.34
C LYS A 292 -20.81 -10.58 8.00
N GLU A 293 -21.52 -11.59 7.50
CA GLU A 293 -21.48 -12.96 8.02
C GLU A 293 -20.07 -13.57 7.93
N HIS A 294 -19.34 -13.27 6.86
CA HIS A 294 -17.97 -13.73 6.64
C HIS A 294 -16.90 -12.81 7.23
N GLY A 295 -17.26 -11.60 7.67
CA GLY A 295 -16.33 -10.61 8.20
C GLY A 295 -15.44 -9.96 7.14
N THR A 296 -15.81 -10.08 5.86
CA THR A 296 -15.08 -9.53 4.70
C THR A 296 -15.16 -8.00 4.71
N TRP A 297 -14.03 -7.35 4.44
CA TRP A 297 -13.94 -5.89 4.37
C TRP A 297 -14.36 -5.36 3.00
N LEU A 298 -14.90 -4.14 2.96
CA LEU A 298 -15.02 -3.33 1.75
C LEU A 298 -13.90 -2.29 1.71
N VAL A 299 -13.27 -2.14 0.56
CA VAL A 299 -12.33 -1.05 0.23
C VAL A 299 -12.93 -0.29 -0.96
N PRO A 300 -13.60 0.86 -0.71
CA PRO A 300 -14.60 1.39 -1.65
C PRO A 300 -14.04 2.10 -2.89
N THR A 301 -12.88 2.73 -2.81
CA THR A 301 -12.20 3.41 -3.95
C THR A 301 -13.10 4.38 -4.74
N ILE A 302 -13.90 5.16 -4.05
CA ILE A 302 -14.92 6.04 -4.67
C ILE A 302 -14.29 7.04 -5.64
N ILE A 303 -13.14 7.61 -5.25
CA ILE A 303 -12.40 8.59 -6.05
C ILE A 303 -12.04 8.03 -7.44
N ALA A 304 -11.65 6.76 -7.53
CA ALA A 304 -11.32 6.13 -8.81
C ALA A 304 -12.55 6.05 -9.71
N GLY A 305 -13.66 5.55 -9.18
CA GLY A 305 -14.93 5.48 -9.94
C GLY A 305 -15.40 6.85 -10.42
N LYS A 306 -15.36 7.88 -9.55
CA LYS A 306 -15.71 9.25 -9.95
C LYS A 306 -14.77 9.79 -11.03
N TYR A 307 -13.46 9.56 -10.88
CA TYR A 307 -12.47 10.03 -11.86
C TYR A 307 -12.64 9.39 -13.24
N VAL A 308 -12.83 8.06 -13.30
CA VAL A 308 -13.06 7.42 -14.62
C VAL A 308 -14.34 7.91 -15.28
N GLY A 309 -15.42 8.12 -14.50
CA GLY A 309 -16.66 8.70 -15.01
C GLY A 309 -16.45 10.11 -15.58
N GLU A 310 -15.71 10.96 -14.87
CA GLU A 310 -15.37 12.32 -15.32
C GLU A 310 -14.49 12.30 -16.58
N MET A 311 -13.48 11.43 -16.63
CA MET A 311 -12.60 11.32 -17.80
C MET A 311 -13.31 10.72 -19.01
N ALA A 312 -14.31 9.87 -18.82
CA ALA A 312 -15.11 9.30 -19.90
C ALA A 312 -15.98 10.34 -20.64
N GLU A 313 -16.21 11.51 -20.05
CA GLU A 313 -16.86 12.64 -20.73
C GLU A 313 -15.92 13.41 -21.67
N LYS A 314 -14.60 13.18 -21.57
CA LYS A 314 -13.60 13.83 -22.42
C LYS A 314 -13.42 13.02 -23.71
N PRO A 315 -13.75 13.56 -24.90
CA PRO A 315 -13.61 12.84 -26.15
C PRO A 315 -12.19 12.33 -26.37
N GLY A 316 -12.05 11.02 -26.68
CA GLY A 316 -10.76 10.40 -27.00
C GLY A 316 -9.85 10.14 -25.80
N TYR A 317 -10.29 10.38 -24.57
CA TYR A 317 -9.48 10.04 -23.37
C TYR A 317 -9.38 8.51 -23.18
N TYR A 318 -10.50 7.80 -23.36
CA TYR A 318 -10.57 6.34 -23.33
C TYR A 318 -11.06 5.76 -24.65
N PRO A 319 -10.73 4.51 -24.98
CA PRO A 319 -11.44 3.73 -26.00
C PRO A 319 -12.97 3.71 -25.73
N ALA A 320 -13.77 3.59 -26.77
CA ALA A 320 -15.23 3.71 -26.67
C ALA A 320 -15.86 2.73 -25.66
N GLN A 321 -15.39 1.47 -25.63
CA GLN A 321 -15.88 0.45 -24.70
C GLN A 321 -15.50 0.74 -23.25
N VAL A 322 -14.29 1.23 -23.00
CA VAL A 322 -13.83 1.66 -21.67
C VAL A 322 -14.65 2.86 -21.18
N ALA A 323 -14.87 3.87 -22.04
CA ALA A 323 -15.69 5.02 -21.71
C ALA A 323 -17.13 4.62 -21.34
N ALA A 324 -17.71 3.63 -22.04
CA ALA A 324 -19.04 3.12 -21.72
C ALA A 324 -19.09 2.48 -20.32
N LYS A 325 -18.12 1.63 -19.96
CA LYS A 325 -18.02 1.02 -18.61
C LYS A 325 -17.79 2.07 -17.52
N ALA A 326 -16.93 3.05 -17.77
CA ALA A 326 -16.64 4.14 -16.83
C ALA A 326 -17.88 4.97 -16.49
N LYS A 327 -18.74 5.27 -17.50
CA LYS A 327 -20.03 5.95 -17.32
C LYS A 327 -21.04 5.14 -16.52
N MET A 328 -20.96 3.83 -16.53
CA MET A 328 -21.81 2.96 -15.69
C MET A 328 -21.36 3.00 -14.21
N VAL A 329 -20.06 2.92 -13.95
CA VAL A 329 -19.49 2.77 -12.59
C VAL A 329 -19.50 4.10 -11.83
N GLY A 330 -19.08 5.19 -12.48
CA GLY A 330 -18.86 6.48 -11.83
C GLY A 330 -20.03 7.01 -10.99
N PRO A 331 -21.29 6.99 -11.49
CA PRO A 331 -22.45 7.46 -10.74
C PRO A 331 -22.87 6.56 -9.56
N ILE A 332 -22.50 5.28 -9.55
CA ILE A 332 -23.05 4.26 -8.65
C ILE A 332 -22.17 4.02 -7.41
N ILE A 333 -20.86 3.96 -7.59
CA ILE A 333 -19.90 3.47 -6.60
C ILE A 333 -20.01 4.19 -5.24
N GLN A 334 -20.20 5.52 -5.24
CA GLN A 334 -20.34 6.31 -4.01
C GLN A 334 -21.60 5.94 -3.22
N GLY A 335 -22.72 5.78 -3.90
CA GLY A 335 -24.00 5.39 -3.29
C GLY A 335 -23.93 4.00 -2.67
N THR A 336 -23.31 3.06 -3.37
CA THR A 336 -23.10 1.68 -2.88
C THR A 336 -22.22 1.65 -1.64
N ALA A 337 -21.13 2.41 -1.60
CA ALA A 337 -20.28 2.54 -0.42
C ALA A 337 -21.07 3.06 0.81
N GLY A 338 -21.94 4.07 0.60
CA GLY A 338 -22.83 4.58 1.65
C GLY A 338 -23.87 3.53 2.13
N ASN A 339 -24.41 2.71 1.21
CA ASN A 339 -25.31 1.61 1.56
C ASN A 339 -24.58 0.55 2.39
N ALA A 340 -23.38 0.17 1.99
CA ALA A 340 -22.54 -0.79 2.73
C ALA A 340 -22.26 -0.32 4.16
N TYR A 341 -21.94 0.97 4.35
CA TYR A 341 -21.79 1.56 5.68
C TYR A 341 -23.05 1.42 6.50
N ARG A 342 -24.22 1.82 5.97
CA ARG A 342 -25.52 1.71 6.67
C ARG A 342 -25.90 0.26 6.98
N ALA A 343 -25.51 -0.68 6.13
CA ALA A 343 -25.70 -2.11 6.37
C ALA A 343 -24.75 -2.67 7.44
N GLY A 344 -23.71 -1.92 7.85
CA GLY A 344 -22.73 -2.32 8.86
C GLY A 344 -21.64 -3.25 8.31
N VAL A 345 -21.32 -3.17 7.02
CA VAL A 345 -20.14 -3.83 6.43
C VAL A 345 -18.88 -3.17 6.98
N LYS A 346 -17.86 -3.94 7.28
CA LYS A 346 -16.54 -3.41 7.65
C LYS A 346 -15.93 -2.64 6.48
N ILE A 347 -15.45 -1.43 6.72
CA ILE A 347 -14.85 -0.58 5.68
C ILE A 347 -13.43 -0.19 6.08
N ALA A 348 -12.47 -0.37 5.17
CA ALA A 348 -11.13 0.16 5.24
C ALA A 348 -10.89 1.12 4.08
N PHE A 349 -10.12 2.17 4.32
CA PHE A 349 -9.80 3.18 3.34
C PHE A 349 -8.93 2.62 2.22
N GLY A 350 -9.27 2.93 0.98
CA GLY A 350 -8.48 2.65 -0.20
C GLY A 350 -8.99 3.44 -1.39
N THR A 351 -8.11 3.77 -2.33
CA THR A 351 -8.36 4.84 -3.29
C THR A 351 -8.21 4.43 -4.74
N ASP A 352 -7.49 3.34 -5.01
CA ASP A 352 -7.09 2.93 -6.35
C ASP A 352 -6.22 4.01 -7.06
N ALA A 353 -5.31 4.62 -6.26
CA ALA A 353 -4.37 5.61 -6.79
C ALA A 353 -3.50 4.98 -7.88
N ALA A 354 -3.53 5.51 -9.00
CA ALA A 354 -3.03 5.30 -10.34
C ALA A 354 -4.14 5.55 -11.37
N VAL A 355 -5.38 5.17 -11.05
CA VAL A 355 -6.55 5.48 -11.88
C VAL A 355 -6.71 7.00 -12.00
N TYR A 356 -6.28 7.72 -11.00
CA TYR A 356 -6.12 9.19 -10.97
C TYR A 356 -4.70 9.55 -10.50
N PRO A 357 -4.26 10.83 -10.62
CA PRO A 357 -2.89 11.22 -10.26
C PRO A 357 -2.55 10.98 -8.78
N HIS A 358 -1.42 10.32 -8.51
CA HIS A 358 -0.89 10.09 -7.16
C HIS A 358 -0.75 11.39 -6.36
N GLY A 359 -1.01 11.33 -5.05
CA GLY A 359 -0.99 12.46 -4.13
C GLY A 359 -2.37 13.11 -3.93
N GLN A 360 -3.42 12.63 -4.62
CA GLN A 360 -4.80 13.09 -4.43
C GLN A 360 -5.66 12.14 -3.59
N ASN A 361 -5.05 11.12 -3.00
CA ASN A 361 -5.70 10.05 -2.23
C ASN A 361 -6.68 10.59 -1.17
N ALA A 362 -6.36 11.70 -0.53
CA ALA A 362 -7.19 12.30 0.52
C ALA A 362 -8.56 12.83 0.06
N LYS A 363 -8.84 12.94 -1.24
CA LYS A 363 -10.19 13.24 -1.75
C LYS A 363 -11.20 12.13 -1.41
N GLU A 364 -10.74 10.90 -1.24
CA GLU A 364 -11.60 9.78 -0.84
C GLU A 364 -12.32 10.07 0.49
N PHE A 365 -11.65 10.74 1.44
CA PHE A 365 -12.27 11.15 2.71
C PHE A 365 -13.54 11.98 2.50
N GLN A 366 -13.47 12.97 1.62
CA GLN A 366 -14.61 13.82 1.29
C GLN A 366 -15.74 13.00 0.68
N TYR A 367 -15.43 12.13 -0.28
CA TYR A 367 -16.44 11.30 -0.95
C TYR A 367 -17.11 10.30 0.00
N MET A 368 -16.37 9.76 0.96
CA MET A 368 -16.94 8.89 2.00
C MET A 368 -17.90 9.67 2.93
N VAL A 369 -17.54 10.90 3.33
CA VAL A 369 -18.44 11.75 4.12
C VAL A 369 -19.68 12.12 3.32
N GLU A 370 -19.55 12.50 2.05
CA GLU A 370 -20.66 12.77 1.14
C GLU A 370 -21.59 11.55 0.96
N ALA A 371 -21.04 10.32 1.06
CA ALA A 371 -21.82 9.07 1.05
C ALA A 371 -22.59 8.83 2.36
N GLY A 372 -22.47 9.71 3.36
CA GLY A 372 -23.20 9.68 4.62
C GLY A 372 -22.45 8.98 5.77
N MET A 373 -21.13 8.77 5.64
CA MET A 373 -20.31 8.24 6.73
C MET A 373 -19.89 9.36 7.68
N PRO A 374 -19.96 9.19 9.02
CA PRO A 374 -19.47 10.17 9.97
C PRO A 374 -17.96 10.44 9.81
N THR A 375 -17.54 11.69 9.95
CA THR A 375 -16.14 12.11 9.77
C THR A 375 -15.16 11.31 10.63
N ALA A 376 -15.49 11.07 11.91
CA ALA A 376 -14.64 10.27 12.80
C ALA A 376 -14.46 8.83 12.28
N PHE A 377 -15.56 8.19 11.82
CA PHE A 377 -15.51 6.86 11.22
C PHE A 377 -14.62 6.86 9.95
N VAL A 378 -14.78 7.87 9.10
CA VAL A 378 -13.99 7.99 7.86
C VAL A 378 -12.49 8.11 8.17
N LEU A 379 -12.09 8.90 9.19
CA LEU A 379 -10.68 8.96 9.63
C LEU A 379 -10.21 7.61 10.21
N GLN A 380 -11.07 6.88 10.92
CA GLN A 380 -10.76 5.54 11.42
C GLN A 380 -10.53 4.53 10.30
N THR A 381 -11.24 4.66 9.15
CA THR A 381 -11.02 3.75 8.01
C THR A 381 -9.61 3.80 7.45
N ALA A 382 -8.95 4.98 7.47
CA ALA A 382 -7.58 5.17 7.00
C ALA A 382 -6.51 4.98 8.10
N THR A 383 -6.90 4.56 9.27
CA THR A 383 -6.02 4.39 10.43
C THR A 383 -6.22 3.01 11.06
N THR A 384 -7.05 2.89 12.09
CA THR A 384 -7.27 1.63 12.83
C THR A 384 -7.90 0.53 11.99
N HIS A 385 -8.89 0.84 11.13
CA HIS A 385 -9.56 -0.18 10.31
C HIS A 385 -8.61 -0.72 9.23
N ALA A 386 -7.89 0.15 8.53
CA ALA A 386 -6.92 -0.29 7.54
C ALA A 386 -5.78 -1.10 8.20
N ALA A 387 -5.32 -0.72 9.40
CA ALA A 387 -4.35 -1.49 10.15
C ALA A 387 -4.87 -2.90 10.51
N GLN A 388 -6.15 -3.03 10.87
CA GLN A 388 -6.80 -4.32 11.12
C GLN A 388 -6.91 -5.16 9.85
N LEU A 389 -7.33 -4.57 8.72
CA LEU A 389 -7.35 -5.25 7.42
C LEU A 389 -5.98 -5.82 7.05
N LEU A 390 -4.92 -5.04 7.30
CA LEU A 390 -3.54 -5.46 7.03
C LEU A 390 -2.99 -6.42 8.08
N LYS A 391 -3.71 -6.71 9.18
CA LYS A 391 -3.29 -7.52 10.34
C LYS A 391 -2.04 -6.97 11.05
N HIS A 392 -1.89 -5.65 11.07
CA HIS A 392 -0.76 -4.92 11.67
C HIS A 392 -1.20 -3.84 12.68
N GLU A 393 -2.35 -4.00 13.31
CA GLU A 393 -2.88 -3.06 14.30
C GLU A 393 -1.98 -2.89 15.54
N LYS A 394 -1.04 -3.79 15.76
CA LYS A 394 -0.01 -3.67 16.81
C LYS A 394 1.12 -2.74 16.44
N ASP A 395 1.36 -2.51 15.14
CA ASP A 395 2.49 -1.76 14.63
C ASP A 395 2.15 -0.32 14.25
N PHE A 396 0.96 -0.06 13.72
CA PHE A 396 0.53 1.26 13.25
C PHE A 396 -0.99 1.45 13.35
N GLY A 397 -1.52 2.57 12.84
CA GLY A 397 -2.95 2.91 12.83
C GLY A 397 -3.43 3.71 14.03
N SER A 398 -2.62 3.91 15.07
CA SER A 398 -2.89 4.86 16.16
C SER A 398 -1.59 5.47 16.71
N VAL A 399 -1.70 6.65 17.31
CA VAL A 399 -0.60 7.31 18.03
C VAL A 399 -0.56 6.76 19.45
N THR A 400 0.08 5.58 19.61
CA THR A 400 0.12 4.84 20.86
C THR A 400 1.54 4.34 21.13
N ALA A 401 1.98 4.33 22.39
CA ALA A 401 3.31 3.85 22.77
C ALA A 401 3.57 2.41 22.27
N GLY A 402 4.75 2.19 21.73
CA GLY A 402 5.19 0.93 21.11
C GLY A 402 4.94 0.83 19.60
N LYS A 403 4.02 1.59 19.03
CA LYS A 403 3.76 1.62 17.59
C LYS A 403 4.81 2.45 16.84
N PHE A 404 4.90 2.26 15.52
CA PHE A 404 5.77 3.09 14.68
C PHE A 404 5.43 4.57 14.85
N ALA A 405 6.45 5.42 14.86
CA ALA A 405 6.30 6.85 14.88
C ALA A 405 5.94 7.37 13.48
N ASP A 406 4.75 6.97 13.02
CA ASP A 406 4.09 7.42 11.80
C ASP A 406 3.06 8.46 12.21
N ILE A 407 3.37 9.74 11.99
CA ILE A 407 2.57 10.87 12.45
C ILE A 407 2.43 11.86 11.31
N ILE A 408 1.21 12.33 11.08
CA ILE A 408 0.94 13.46 10.18
C ILE A 408 0.30 14.60 10.97
N ALA A 409 0.31 15.80 10.38
CA ALA A 409 -0.49 16.91 10.91
C ALA A 409 -1.17 17.69 9.79
N VAL A 410 -2.39 18.15 10.09
CA VAL A 410 -3.20 19.01 9.24
C VAL A 410 -3.54 20.32 9.98
N PRO A 411 -3.80 21.43 9.28
CA PRO A 411 -4.26 22.66 9.93
C PRO A 411 -5.70 22.50 10.44
N GLY A 412 -5.99 22.93 11.66
CA GLY A 412 -7.36 22.96 12.20
C GLY A 412 -7.94 21.59 12.58
N ASP A 413 -9.27 21.50 12.60
CA ASP A 413 -10.02 20.31 13.05
C ASP A 413 -10.62 19.52 11.89
N PRO A 414 -10.04 18.35 11.52
CA PRO A 414 -10.56 17.51 10.44
C PRO A 414 -11.89 16.82 10.76
N LEU A 415 -12.34 16.79 12.03
CA LEU A 415 -13.68 16.32 12.37
C LEU A 415 -14.75 17.34 11.96
N ALA A 416 -14.44 18.64 12.02
CA ALA A 416 -15.31 19.71 11.59
C ALA A 416 -15.26 19.92 10.06
N ASP A 417 -14.06 19.81 9.46
CA ASP A 417 -13.85 19.97 8.02
C ASP A 417 -12.91 18.87 7.49
N ILE A 418 -13.50 17.82 6.93
CA ILE A 418 -12.75 16.68 6.39
C ILE A 418 -11.82 17.06 5.21
N THR A 419 -12.08 18.18 4.52
CA THR A 419 -11.26 18.64 3.39
C THR A 419 -9.85 19.06 3.81
N LEU A 420 -9.63 19.31 5.11
CA LEU A 420 -8.32 19.59 5.68
C LEU A 420 -7.35 18.41 5.51
N MET A 421 -7.87 17.18 5.36
CA MET A 421 -7.03 16.01 5.05
C MET A 421 -6.28 16.13 3.72
N MET A 422 -6.72 17.00 2.80
CA MET A 422 -5.98 17.33 1.57
C MET A 422 -4.84 18.34 1.79
N LYS A 423 -4.68 18.87 3.03
CA LYS A 423 -3.70 19.88 3.40
C LYS A 423 -2.72 19.37 4.47
N VAL A 424 -2.18 18.17 4.27
CA VAL A 424 -1.18 17.63 5.18
C VAL A 424 0.08 18.52 5.15
N GLU A 425 0.48 19.07 6.28
CA GLU A 425 1.62 19.99 6.43
C GLU A 425 2.85 19.33 7.06
N PHE A 426 2.64 18.26 7.81
CA PHE A 426 3.70 17.48 8.43
C PHE A 426 3.55 16.00 8.14
N VAL A 427 4.68 15.32 7.84
CA VAL A 427 4.73 13.87 7.65
C VAL A 427 5.98 13.31 8.31
N MET A 428 5.77 12.44 9.28
CA MET A 428 6.81 11.60 9.90
C MET A 428 6.46 10.14 9.63
N LYS A 429 7.44 9.36 9.17
CA LYS A 429 7.33 7.89 9.02
C LYS A 429 8.50 7.23 9.74
N ALA A 430 8.22 6.28 10.62
CA ALA A 430 9.23 5.58 11.43
C ALA A 430 10.23 6.56 12.11
N GLY A 431 9.71 7.66 12.67
CA GLY A 431 10.49 8.68 13.38
C GLY A 431 11.29 9.64 12.48
N VAL A 432 11.27 9.44 11.16
CA VAL A 432 11.95 10.32 10.18
C VAL A 432 10.94 11.33 9.61
N VAL A 433 11.29 12.62 9.65
CA VAL A 433 10.48 13.70 9.08
C VAL A 433 10.74 13.78 7.58
N TYR A 434 9.68 13.67 6.78
CA TYR A 434 9.71 13.78 5.32
C TYR A 434 9.12 15.09 4.82
N LYS A 435 8.19 15.67 5.57
CA LYS A 435 7.55 16.93 5.25
C LYS A 435 7.38 17.75 6.51
N ARG A 436 7.76 19.02 6.45
CA ARG A 436 7.50 20.02 7.47
C ARG A 436 7.32 21.37 6.78
N ASP A 437 6.20 22.03 7.08
CA ASP A 437 5.76 23.24 6.38
C ASP A 437 5.60 23.01 4.86
N SER A 438 5.16 23.97 4.10
CA SER A 438 4.91 23.82 2.67
C SER A 438 6.15 23.59 1.80
N MET A 439 7.35 23.54 2.40
CA MET A 439 8.62 23.36 1.68
C MET A 439 9.61 22.52 2.50
N THR A 440 10.17 21.54 1.86
CA THR A 440 11.38 20.75 2.08
C THR A 440 11.17 19.29 2.50
N VAL A 441 11.47 18.45 1.53
CA VAL A 441 12.03 17.13 1.79
C VAL A 441 13.41 17.35 2.38
N GLU A 442 13.63 17.06 3.67
CA GLU A 442 15.00 17.00 4.18
C GLU A 442 15.71 15.85 3.42
N PRO A 443 16.89 16.11 2.83
CA PRO A 443 17.65 15.02 2.19
C PRO A 443 17.93 13.93 3.22
N LEU A 444 17.81 12.68 2.82
CA LEU A 444 18.16 11.51 3.63
C LEU A 444 19.66 11.52 3.94
N THR A 445 20.09 12.31 4.94
CA THR A 445 21.47 12.35 5.45
C THR A 445 21.64 11.52 6.72
N GLN A 446 20.59 10.81 7.14
CA GLN A 446 20.71 9.86 8.26
C GLN A 446 20.93 8.46 7.72
N SER A 447 21.96 7.79 8.24
CA SER A 447 22.16 6.35 8.03
C SER A 447 20.84 5.63 8.25
N ALA A 448 20.46 4.78 7.27
CA ALA A 448 19.25 3.98 7.34
C ALA A 448 19.11 3.35 8.73
N PRO A 449 17.94 3.41 9.36
CA PRO A 449 17.73 2.72 10.62
C PRO A 449 18.02 1.25 10.39
N THR A 450 18.85 0.67 11.26
CA THR A 450 19.13 -0.76 11.25
C THR A 450 17.79 -1.50 11.36
N PRO A 451 17.44 -2.43 10.47
CA PRO A 451 16.17 -3.13 10.52
C PRO A 451 15.96 -3.71 11.91
N SER A 452 14.80 -3.47 12.52
CA SER A 452 14.48 -4.10 13.79
C SER A 452 14.43 -5.61 13.61
N LYS A 453 14.96 -6.37 14.58
CA LYS A 453 15.02 -7.84 14.55
C LYS A 453 13.68 -8.57 14.33
N ALA A 454 12.56 -7.85 14.34
CA ALA A 454 11.23 -8.42 14.08
C ALA A 454 10.97 -8.79 12.60
N GLN A 455 11.83 -8.33 11.65
CA GLN A 455 11.78 -8.76 10.24
C GLN A 455 13.00 -9.62 9.85
N GLY A 456 13.86 -9.96 10.80
CA GLY A 456 15.18 -10.57 10.54
C GLY A 456 15.26 -12.09 10.66
N ASP A 457 14.21 -12.81 11.03
CA ASP A 457 14.31 -14.25 11.31
C ASP A 457 13.96 -15.18 10.14
N GLU A 458 13.72 -14.68 8.92
CA GLU A 458 13.43 -15.53 7.74
C GLU A 458 14.29 -15.25 6.51
N LEU A 459 15.46 -14.63 6.63
CA LEU A 459 16.45 -14.70 5.55
C LEU A 459 17.36 -15.89 5.79
N LYS A 460 16.84 -17.11 5.63
CA LYS A 460 17.67 -18.30 5.38
C LYS A 460 18.00 -18.38 3.91
N GLY A 461 19.23 -18.06 3.61
CA GLY A 461 20.09 -18.69 2.62
C GLY A 461 19.61 -18.66 1.15
N TYR A 462 20.18 -17.77 0.38
CA TYR A 462 20.76 -18.09 -0.95
C TYR A 462 22.03 -17.27 -1.11
#